data_4e554c5fe89cfbc5d4d085e4d7dd6ed4
#
_entry.id   4e554c5fe89cfbc5d4d085e4d7dd6ed4
#
_cell.length_a   1.000
_cell.length_b   1.000
_cell.length_c   1.000
_cell.angle_alpha   90.00
_cell.angle_beta   90.00
_cell.angle_gamma   90.00
#
_symmetry.space_group_name_H-M   'P 1'
#
loop_
_entity.id
_entity.type
_entity.pdbx_description
1 polymer ?
#
loop_
_entity_poly.entity_id
_entity_poly.type
_entity_poly.pdbx_seq_one_letter_code
_entity_poly.pdbx_strand_id
1 'polypeptide(L)'
;MALAVSSSIYADVNTAMTQNSGAIVMTEKQYQWTTVPTQFISADGVSFAYREYGQQNGGTPVIFLNHLAAVLDNWDPRIIDGIAAKHHVVIFDNRGVGASTGEPAKSIEQMADDAITFIQEKGFKQVDLFGFSMGGMISQEIVLKQPQLIRKMILSGTGPAGGTGISTVGRVSNWDLVRGMATRQDPKVYLFFTRTENGKAAAKEFVQRINERTENRDKEITLTAYRAQLKALKKWGNKKPADLSIIQQPVLVANGDHDRMVPTVNTYDLAKRLPNSSLIIYPDAGHGGIFQFNQDFVKQSLTFLAK
;
A
#
# COMPACT_ATOMS: atom_id res chain seq x y z
N MET A 1 -56.49 -2.68 29.68
CA MET A 1 -55.13 -3.00 30.10
C MET A 1 -54.27 -3.02 28.85
N ALA A 2 -53.56 -1.95 28.62
CA ALA A 2 -52.70 -1.77 27.46
C ALA A 2 -51.26 -1.96 27.92
N LEU A 3 -50.50 -2.77 27.21
CA LEU A 3 -49.07 -2.89 27.36
C LEU A 3 -48.44 -2.37 26.08
N ALA A 4 -47.73 -1.27 26.22
CA ALA A 4 -46.93 -0.64 25.17
C ALA A 4 -45.64 -1.39 25.01
N VAL A 5 -45.27 -1.67 23.74
CA VAL A 5 -43.94 -2.14 23.32
C VAL A 5 -43.19 -0.93 22.81
N SER A 6 -42.12 -0.59 23.48
CA SER A 6 -41.21 0.47 23.07
C SER A 6 -40.26 -0.02 21.98
N SER A 7 -40.34 0.57 20.83
CA SER A 7 -39.32 0.47 19.77
C SER A 7 -38.19 1.47 20.07
N SER A 8 -37.00 0.97 20.30
CA SER A 8 -35.81 1.80 20.40
C SER A 8 -35.40 2.29 19.00
N ILE A 9 -35.44 3.60 18.84
CA ILE A 9 -34.94 4.30 17.65
C ILE A 9 -33.45 4.53 17.85
N TYR A 10 -32.66 3.99 16.97
CA TYR A 10 -31.28 4.41 16.83
C TYR A 10 -31.25 5.83 16.24
N ALA A 11 -30.87 6.78 17.05
CA ALA A 11 -30.63 8.14 16.63
C ALA A 11 -29.13 8.30 16.38
N ASP A 12 -28.78 8.35 15.12
CA ASP A 12 -27.47 8.81 14.70
C ASP A 12 -27.64 10.01 13.79
N VAL A 13 -27.41 11.19 14.30
CA VAL A 13 -27.14 12.34 13.42
C VAL A 13 -26.41 13.43 14.19
N ASN A 14 -25.13 13.54 13.97
CA ASN A 14 -24.42 14.80 14.14
C ASN A 14 -24.36 15.51 12.79
N THR A 15 -25.40 16.25 12.47
CA THR A 15 -25.43 17.20 11.36
C THR A 15 -25.23 18.60 11.94
N ALA A 16 -24.05 19.15 11.78
CA ALA A 16 -23.85 20.57 12.05
C ALA A 16 -24.44 21.38 10.89
N MET A 17 -25.55 22.05 11.15
CA MET A 17 -26.16 23.02 10.22
C MET A 17 -25.56 24.40 10.48
N THR A 18 -24.88 24.95 9.50
CA THR A 18 -24.57 26.38 9.43
C THR A 18 -25.54 27.00 8.42
N GLN A 19 -26.49 27.78 8.91
CA GLN A 19 -27.35 28.57 8.04
C GLN A 19 -26.65 29.87 7.63
N ASN A 20 -26.43 30.02 6.34
CA ASN A 20 -26.30 31.34 5.73
C ASN A 20 -26.88 31.29 4.31
N SER A 21 -27.93 32.13 4.09
CA SER A 21 -28.57 32.42 2.81
C SER A 21 -28.89 31.27 1.85
N GLY A 22 -29.92 30.48 2.16
CA GLY A 22 -30.75 29.85 1.12
C GLY A 22 -30.23 28.60 0.41
N ALA A 23 -29.05 28.08 0.71
CA ALA A 23 -28.56 26.82 0.18
C ALA A 23 -28.02 25.94 1.32
N ILE A 24 -28.57 24.76 1.50
CA ILE A 24 -28.01 23.73 2.40
C ILE A 24 -26.81 23.13 1.67
N VAL A 25 -25.61 23.53 2.06
CA VAL A 25 -24.38 22.86 1.63
C VAL A 25 -24.21 21.62 2.50
N MET A 26 -24.52 20.46 1.97
CA MET A 26 -24.15 19.18 2.58
C MET A 26 -22.62 19.06 2.51
N THR A 27 -21.92 19.22 3.63
CA THR A 27 -20.49 18.90 3.70
C THR A 27 -20.35 17.39 3.59
N GLU A 28 -19.66 16.92 2.54
CA GLU A 28 -19.34 15.50 2.41
C GLU A 28 -18.55 15.02 3.64
N LYS A 29 -18.94 13.87 4.18
CA LYS A 29 -18.28 13.25 5.32
C LYS A 29 -16.85 12.88 4.91
N GLN A 30 -15.86 13.54 5.49
CA GLN A 30 -14.46 13.21 5.25
C GLN A 30 -14.12 11.91 5.99
N TYR A 31 -13.82 10.85 5.24
CA TYR A 31 -13.38 9.58 5.81
C TYR A 31 -11.88 9.63 6.10
N GLN A 32 -11.48 9.06 7.23
CA GLN A 32 -10.10 8.72 7.54
C GLN A 32 -9.87 7.23 7.27
N TRP A 33 -8.64 6.83 7.03
CA TRP A 33 -8.30 5.43 6.72
C TRP A 33 -8.85 4.42 7.73
N THR A 34 -8.88 4.80 9.00
CA THR A 34 -9.38 3.95 10.09
C THR A 34 -10.89 3.71 10.07
N THR A 35 -11.67 4.50 9.33
CA THR A 35 -13.14 4.43 9.29
C THR A 35 -13.72 4.19 7.91
N VAL A 36 -12.93 4.38 6.84
CA VAL A 36 -13.41 4.20 5.46
C VAL A 36 -13.92 2.76 5.25
N PRO A 37 -15.13 2.57 4.65
CA PRO A 37 -15.72 1.25 4.49
C PRO A 37 -14.94 0.42 3.43
N THR A 38 -14.88 -0.89 3.66
CA THR A 38 -14.43 -1.83 2.63
C THR A 38 -15.54 -2.03 1.61
N GLN A 39 -15.19 -1.92 0.33
CA GLN A 39 -16.06 -2.10 -0.82
C GLN A 39 -15.56 -3.30 -1.65
N PHE A 40 -16.38 -3.76 -2.58
CA PHE A 40 -16.06 -4.88 -3.45
C PHE A 40 -16.36 -4.53 -4.90
N ILE A 41 -15.49 -4.98 -5.80
CA ILE A 41 -15.69 -4.87 -7.25
C ILE A 41 -15.34 -6.20 -7.91
N SER A 42 -16.18 -6.64 -8.83
CA SER A 42 -15.94 -7.88 -9.58
C SER A 42 -15.23 -7.57 -10.88
N ALA A 43 -14.07 -8.20 -11.09
CA ALA A 43 -13.27 -8.07 -12.29
C ALA A 43 -12.65 -9.43 -12.63
N ASP A 44 -12.81 -9.90 -13.85
CA ASP A 44 -12.27 -11.19 -14.36
C ASP A 44 -12.54 -12.39 -13.41
N GLY A 45 -13.78 -12.50 -12.91
CA GLY A 45 -14.20 -13.57 -12.01
C GLY A 45 -13.66 -13.49 -10.57
N VAL A 46 -12.99 -12.41 -10.22
CA VAL A 46 -12.50 -12.10 -8.87
C VAL A 46 -13.30 -10.97 -8.26
N SER A 47 -13.75 -11.13 -7.03
CA SER A 47 -14.28 -10.04 -6.22
C SER A 47 -13.12 -9.43 -5.42
N PHE A 48 -12.66 -8.25 -5.83
CA PHE A 48 -11.59 -7.53 -5.14
C PHE A 48 -12.16 -6.68 -4.01
N ALA A 49 -11.63 -6.86 -2.80
CA ALA A 49 -11.88 -5.98 -1.67
C ALA A 49 -10.98 -4.75 -1.79
N TYR A 50 -11.57 -3.56 -1.61
CA TYR A 50 -10.82 -2.31 -1.70
C TYR A 50 -11.40 -1.25 -0.77
N ARG A 51 -10.61 -0.21 -0.52
CA ARG A 51 -11.02 1.03 0.14
C ARG A 51 -10.57 2.21 -0.68
N GLU A 52 -11.42 3.23 -0.76
CA GLU A 52 -11.09 4.47 -1.45
C GLU A 52 -11.69 5.67 -0.73
N TYR A 53 -11.00 6.79 -0.78
CA TYR A 53 -11.49 8.08 -0.32
C TYR A 53 -10.63 9.23 -0.88
N GLY A 54 -11.05 10.48 -0.62
CA GLY A 54 -10.41 11.63 -1.21
C GLY A 54 -10.87 11.94 -2.64
N GLN A 55 -11.98 11.32 -3.10
CA GLN A 55 -12.54 11.54 -4.45
C GLN A 55 -12.85 13.00 -4.74
N GLN A 56 -13.23 13.76 -3.70
CA GLN A 56 -13.53 15.21 -3.80
C GLN A 56 -12.34 16.03 -4.24
N ASN A 57 -11.11 15.53 -4.10
CA ASN A 57 -9.92 16.24 -4.56
C ASN A 57 -9.76 16.21 -6.09
N GLY A 58 -10.47 15.30 -6.78
CA GLY A 58 -10.33 15.12 -8.23
C GLY A 58 -8.93 14.67 -8.66
N GLY A 59 -8.63 14.90 -9.94
CA GLY A 59 -7.32 14.58 -10.52
C GLY A 59 -7.08 13.08 -10.74
N THR A 60 -5.83 12.71 -10.98
CA THR A 60 -5.42 11.33 -11.21
C THR A 60 -5.41 10.56 -9.87
N PRO A 61 -6.14 9.43 -9.75
CA PRO A 61 -6.15 8.65 -8.52
C PRO A 61 -4.80 7.96 -8.27
N VAL A 62 -4.47 7.80 -6.99
CA VAL A 62 -3.27 7.07 -6.54
C VAL A 62 -3.67 5.67 -6.10
N ILE A 63 -3.18 4.65 -6.80
CA ILE A 63 -3.41 3.24 -6.50
C ILE A 63 -2.26 2.73 -5.64
N PHE A 64 -2.58 2.25 -4.44
CA PHE A 64 -1.63 1.65 -3.53
C PHE A 64 -1.54 0.15 -3.74
N LEU A 65 -0.31 -0.36 -3.87
CA LEU A 65 -0.01 -1.77 -4.10
C LEU A 65 0.73 -2.37 -2.90
N ASN A 66 0.14 -3.43 -2.37
CA ASN A 66 0.49 -4.04 -1.09
C ASN A 66 1.87 -4.72 -1.07
N HIS A 67 2.53 -4.68 0.09
CA HIS A 67 3.73 -5.45 0.37
C HIS A 67 3.42 -6.94 0.65
N LEU A 68 4.46 -7.77 0.79
CA LEU A 68 4.34 -9.18 1.19
C LEU A 68 3.50 -9.32 2.47
N ALA A 69 2.55 -10.23 2.44
CA ALA A 69 1.66 -10.56 3.55
C ALA A 69 0.72 -9.45 4.00
N ALA A 70 0.62 -8.33 3.27
CA ALA A 70 -0.28 -7.25 3.61
C ALA A 70 -1.70 -7.49 3.13
N VAL A 71 -2.63 -7.05 3.95
CA VAL A 71 -4.04 -6.81 3.67
C VAL A 71 -4.33 -5.31 3.84
N LEU A 72 -5.55 -4.86 3.54
CA LEU A 72 -5.94 -3.44 3.62
C LEU A 72 -5.52 -2.76 4.94
N ASP A 73 -5.55 -3.48 6.07
CA ASP A 73 -5.24 -2.91 7.39
C ASP A 73 -3.75 -2.78 7.71
N ASN A 74 -2.87 -3.18 6.80
CA ASN A 74 -1.42 -3.13 7.05
C ASN A 74 -0.73 -1.86 6.53
N TRP A 75 -1.48 -0.93 5.94
CA TRP A 75 -0.98 0.38 5.58
C TRP A 75 -1.01 1.35 6.77
N ASP A 76 0.03 2.16 6.88
CA ASP A 76 0.12 3.21 7.88
C ASP A 76 -0.93 4.31 7.60
N PRO A 77 -1.89 4.56 8.51
CA PRO A 77 -2.90 5.61 8.34
C PRO A 77 -2.29 6.98 8.03
N ARG A 78 -1.12 7.30 8.58
CA ARG A 78 -0.46 8.60 8.37
C ARG A 78 -0.03 8.79 6.92
N ILE A 79 0.39 7.72 6.25
CA ILE A 79 0.72 7.76 4.82
C ILE A 79 -0.54 7.92 3.98
N ILE A 80 -1.55 7.07 4.24
CA ILE A 80 -2.77 7.08 3.44
C ILE A 80 -3.52 8.40 3.60
N ASP A 81 -3.82 8.81 4.84
CA ASP A 81 -4.55 10.05 5.13
C ASP A 81 -3.78 11.28 4.65
N GLY A 82 -2.44 11.26 4.78
CA GLY A 82 -1.59 12.33 4.32
C GLY A 82 -1.69 12.54 2.80
N ILE A 83 -1.72 11.48 2.01
CA ILE A 83 -1.88 11.56 0.55
C ILE A 83 -3.34 11.85 0.18
N ALA A 84 -4.30 11.23 0.86
CA ALA A 84 -5.73 11.43 0.64
C ALA A 84 -6.19 12.87 0.93
N ALA A 85 -5.45 13.64 1.72
CA ALA A 85 -5.72 15.06 1.95
C ALA A 85 -5.69 15.89 0.66
N LYS A 86 -5.03 15.42 -0.42
CA LYS A 86 -4.86 16.14 -1.69
C LYS A 86 -5.15 15.29 -2.94
N HIS A 87 -5.31 13.98 -2.80
CA HIS A 87 -5.52 13.06 -3.91
C HIS A 87 -6.63 12.06 -3.60
N HIS A 88 -7.31 11.57 -4.64
CA HIS A 88 -8.11 10.38 -4.56
C HIS A 88 -7.18 9.16 -4.37
N VAL A 89 -7.33 8.42 -3.29
CA VAL A 89 -6.54 7.21 -3.00
C VAL A 89 -7.40 5.97 -3.08
N VAL A 90 -6.82 4.88 -3.62
CA VAL A 90 -7.46 3.58 -3.74
C VAL A 90 -6.46 2.51 -3.33
N ILE A 91 -6.84 1.65 -2.42
CA ILE A 91 -6.07 0.51 -1.95
C ILE A 91 -6.91 -0.74 -2.14
N PHE A 92 -6.36 -1.82 -2.67
CA PHE A 92 -7.08 -3.09 -2.83
C PHE A 92 -6.22 -4.29 -2.42
N ASP A 93 -6.90 -5.36 -2.04
CA ASP A 93 -6.25 -6.63 -1.75
C ASP A 93 -5.99 -7.42 -3.04
N ASN A 94 -4.80 -7.99 -3.14
CA ASN A 94 -4.48 -8.90 -4.23
C ASN A 94 -5.45 -10.10 -4.26
N ARG A 95 -5.62 -10.72 -5.42
CA ARG A 95 -6.40 -11.95 -5.62
C ARG A 95 -6.05 -12.99 -4.55
N GLY A 96 -7.07 -13.53 -3.85
CA GLY A 96 -6.93 -14.55 -2.82
C GLY A 96 -6.25 -14.09 -1.52
N VAL A 97 -6.20 -12.77 -1.28
CA VAL A 97 -5.64 -12.16 -0.07
C VAL A 97 -6.73 -11.33 0.62
N GLY A 98 -6.70 -11.30 1.95
CA GLY A 98 -7.67 -10.55 2.72
C GLY A 98 -9.10 -10.99 2.43
N ALA A 99 -9.97 -10.06 2.08
CA ALA A 99 -11.34 -10.33 1.67
C ALA A 99 -11.52 -10.53 0.16
N SER A 100 -10.46 -10.36 -0.66
CA SER A 100 -10.50 -10.65 -2.10
C SER A 100 -10.61 -12.15 -2.36
N THR A 101 -11.45 -12.53 -3.34
CA THR A 101 -11.68 -13.93 -3.72
C THR A 101 -10.62 -14.46 -4.70
N GLY A 102 -10.72 -15.73 -5.04
CA GLY A 102 -9.89 -16.40 -6.04
C GLY A 102 -8.64 -17.07 -5.46
N GLU A 103 -7.91 -17.77 -6.33
CA GLU A 103 -6.65 -18.43 -5.95
C GLU A 103 -5.50 -17.40 -5.91
N PRO A 104 -4.67 -17.40 -4.86
CA PRO A 104 -3.56 -16.46 -4.75
C PRO A 104 -2.60 -16.51 -5.92
N ALA A 105 -2.28 -15.38 -6.50
CA ALA A 105 -1.34 -15.24 -7.60
C ALA A 105 0.07 -15.71 -7.19
N LYS A 106 0.76 -16.40 -8.11
CA LYS A 106 2.06 -17.06 -7.87
C LYS A 106 3.21 -16.39 -8.64
N SER A 107 2.98 -15.20 -9.18
CA SER A 107 4.01 -14.38 -9.82
C SER A 107 3.64 -12.89 -9.75
N ILE A 108 4.64 -12.03 -9.86
CA ILE A 108 4.46 -10.58 -9.91
C ILE A 108 3.71 -10.18 -11.18
N GLU A 109 3.97 -10.85 -12.29
CA GLU A 109 3.30 -10.63 -13.57
C GLU A 109 1.78 -10.86 -13.46
N GLN A 110 1.35 -11.94 -12.77
CA GLN A 110 -0.06 -12.22 -12.55
C GLN A 110 -0.71 -11.17 -11.63
N MET A 111 -0.01 -10.75 -10.58
CA MET A 111 -0.49 -9.66 -9.70
C MET A 111 -0.62 -8.34 -10.46
N ALA A 112 0.26 -8.08 -11.42
CA ALA A 112 0.19 -6.89 -12.28
C ALA A 112 -1.01 -6.96 -13.22
N ASP A 113 -1.30 -8.13 -13.81
CA ASP A 113 -2.48 -8.33 -14.66
C ASP A 113 -3.77 -8.13 -13.86
N ASP A 114 -3.85 -8.67 -12.64
CA ASP A 114 -4.97 -8.47 -11.73
C ASP A 114 -5.16 -6.98 -11.37
N ALA A 115 -4.06 -6.26 -11.11
CA ALA A 115 -4.10 -4.83 -10.81
C ALA A 115 -4.56 -4.00 -12.01
N ILE A 116 -4.08 -4.30 -13.22
CA ILE A 116 -4.54 -3.65 -14.46
C ILE A 116 -6.04 -3.87 -14.64
N THR A 117 -6.51 -5.10 -14.47
CA THR A 117 -7.93 -5.45 -14.57
C THR A 117 -8.76 -4.70 -13.55
N PHE A 118 -8.32 -4.63 -12.29
CA PHE A 118 -8.98 -3.85 -11.23
C PHE A 118 -9.06 -2.36 -11.60
N ILE A 119 -7.96 -1.75 -12.05
CA ILE A 119 -7.89 -0.33 -12.44
C ILE A 119 -8.85 -0.03 -13.60
N GLN A 120 -8.91 -0.91 -14.60
CA GLN A 120 -9.79 -0.77 -15.75
C GLN A 120 -11.26 -0.91 -15.37
N GLU A 121 -11.60 -1.88 -14.50
CA GLU A 121 -12.97 -2.08 -14.01
C GLU A 121 -13.44 -0.91 -13.14
N LYS A 122 -12.54 -0.25 -12.38
CA LYS A 122 -12.83 1.02 -11.71
C LYS A 122 -13.10 2.18 -12.70
N GLY A 123 -12.90 1.98 -14.00
CA GLY A 123 -13.10 2.99 -15.03
C GLY A 123 -11.99 4.03 -15.13
N PHE A 124 -10.87 3.83 -14.44
CA PHE A 124 -9.75 4.76 -14.48
C PHE A 124 -8.99 4.66 -15.81
N LYS A 125 -8.82 5.79 -16.49
CA LYS A 125 -8.08 5.89 -17.75
C LYS A 125 -6.58 6.09 -17.54
N GLN A 126 -6.22 6.73 -16.45
CA GLN A 126 -4.85 6.96 -16.03
C GLN A 126 -4.78 7.04 -14.51
N VAL A 127 -3.73 6.47 -13.92
CA VAL A 127 -3.50 6.43 -12.47
C VAL A 127 -2.04 6.75 -12.13
N ASP A 128 -1.81 7.15 -10.88
CA ASP A 128 -0.51 7.10 -10.26
C ASP A 128 -0.39 5.81 -9.46
N LEU A 129 0.80 5.20 -9.41
CA LEU A 129 1.05 4.01 -8.60
C LEU A 129 1.88 4.35 -7.38
N PHE A 130 1.48 3.83 -6.23
CA PHE A 130 2.32 3.80 -5.05
C PHE A 130 2.55 2.33 -4.65
N GLY A 131 3.72 1.81 -4.99
CA GLY A 131 4.11 0.44 -4.66
C GLY A 131 5.10 0.39 -3.50
N PHE A 132 4.74 -0.31 -2.42
CA PHE A 132 5.66 -0.61 -1.33
C PHE A 132 6.12 -2.05 -1.41
N SER A 133 7.45 -2.28 -1.38
CA SER A 133 8.05 -3.62 -1.39
C SER A 133 7.60 -4.44 -2.59
N MET A 134 6.91 -5.55 -2.41
CA MET A 134 6.30 -6.35 -3.47
C MET A 134 5.41 -5.50 -4.39
N GLY A 135 4.67 -4.53 -3.83
CA GLY A 135 3.85 -3.59 -4.59
C GLY A 135 4.65 -2.76 -5.59
N GLY A 136 5.90 -2.41 -5.26
CA GLY A 136 6.79 -1.72 -6.19
C GLY A 136 7.30 -2.62 -7.34
N MET A 137 7.40 -3.93 -7.12
CA MET A 137 7.68 -4.90 -8.18
C MET A 137 6.47 -5.04 -9.12
N ILE A 138 5.26 -5.07 -8.54
CA ILE A 138 3.99 -5.08 -9.30
C ILE A 138 3.88 -3.80 -10.14
N SER A 139 4.20 -2.63 -9.58
CA SER A 139 4.19 -1.34 -10.31
C SER A 139 5.09 -1.37 -11.54
N GLN A 140 6.28 -1.95 -11.43
CA GLN A 140 7.21 -2.08 -12.57
C GLN A 140 6.62 -2.96 -13.70
N GLU A 141 5.97 -4.09 -13.37
CA GLU A 141 5.31 -4.93 -14.38
C GLU A 141 4.10 -4.21 -15.00
N ILE A 142 3.31 -3.46 -14.23
CA ILE A 142 2.17 -2.70 -14.76
C ILE A 142 2.63 -1.68 -15.78
N VAL A 143 3.63 -0.85 -15.46
CA VAL A 143 4.09 0.19 -16.39
C VAL A 143 4.75 -0.37 -17.63
N LEU A 144 5.44 -1.52 -17.53
CA LEU A 144 6.01 -2.21 -18.70
C LEU A 144 4.93 -2.80 -19.62
N LYS A 145 3.79 -3.25 -19.07
CA LYS A 145 2.66 -3.81 -19.84
C LYS A 145 1.74 -2.72 -20.39
N GLN A 146 1.47 -1.68 -19.62
CA GLN A 146 0.46 -0.64 -19.91
C GLN A 146 1.02 0.77 -19.58
N PRO A 147 2.07 1.23 -20.29
CA PRO A 147 2.72 2.50 -19.96
C PRO A 147 1.78 3.70 -20.01
N GLN A 148 0.80 3.72 -20.91
CA GLN A 148 -0.17 4.81 -21.04
C GLN A 148 -1.18 4.89 -19.87
N LEU A 149 -1.36 3.80 -19.13
CA LEU A 149 -2.22 3.76 -17.96
C LEU A 149 -1.59 4.50 -16.75
N ILE A 150 -0.27 4.68 -16.76
CA ILE A 150 0.49 5.18 -15.62
C ILE A 150 1.02 6.58 -15.89
N ARG A 151 0.65 7.54 -15.01
CA ARG A 151 1.16 8.91 -15.06
C ARG A 151 2.49 9.03 -14.32
N LYS A 152 2.54 8.54 -13.08
CA LYS A 152 3.71 8.59 -12.18
C LYS A 152 3.77 7.35 -11.29
N MET A 153 4.95 7.11 -10.72
CA MET A 153 5.14 6.02 -9.76
C MET A 153 5.91 6.47 -8.52
N ILE A 154 5.48 5.99 -7.36
CA ILE A 154 6.25 6.02 -6.11
C ILE A 154 6.64 4.58 -5.81
N LEU A 155 7.93 4.30 -5.77
CA LEU A 155 8.51 2.98 -5.52
C LEU A 155 9.29 3.02 -4.21
N SER A 156 8.79 2.36 -3.17
CA SER A 156 9.42 2.38 -1.86
C SER A 156 9.78 0.98 -1.37
N GLY A 157 10.97 0.83 -0.76
CA GLY A 157 11.43 -0.44 -0.18
C GLY A 157 11.45 -1.59 -1.19
N THR A 158 11.73 -1.33 -2.46
CA THR A 158 11.59 -2.29 -3.55
C THR A 158 12.85 -2.41 -4.40
N GLY A 159 12.83 -3.33 -5.35
CA GLY A 159 13.96 -3.55 -6.26
C GLY A 159 13.53 -4.11 -7.61
N PRO A 160 14.44 -4.06 -8.61
CA PRO A 160 14.17 -4.56 -9.95
C PRO A 160 14.11 -6.09 -10.00
N ALA A 161 13.61 -6.63 -11.10
CA ALA A 161 13.75 -8.05 -11.42
C ALA A 161 15.24 -8.45 -11.38
N GLY A 162 15.57 -9.58 -10.76
CA GLY A 162 16.92 -10.04 -10.55
C GLY A 162 17.72 -9.26 -9.48
N GLY A 163 17.07 -8.36 -8.74
CA GLY A 163 17.73 -7.53 -7.74
C GLY A 163 18.36 -8.32 -6.60
N THR A 164 19.41 -7.72 -6.02
CA THR A 164 20.22 -8.35 -4.96
C THR A 164 19.38 -8.73 -3.75
N GLY A 165 19.46 -9.98 -3.31
CA GLY A 165 18.81 -10.47 -2.09
C GLY A 165 17.32 -10.75 -2.21
N ILE A 166 16.64 -10.30 -3.26
CA ILE A 166 15.17 -10.42 -3.40
C ILE A 166 14.72 -11.89 -3.42
N SER A 167 15.45 -12.77 -4.11
CA SER A 167 15.10 -14.20 -4.16
C SER A 167 15.16 -14.88 -2.78
N THR A 168 15.83 -14.28 -1.81
CA THR A 168 16.01 -14.82 -0.45
C THR A 168 15.17 -14.10 0.63
N VAL A 169 14.32 -13.15 0.25
CA VAL A 169 13.40 -12.43 1.16
C VAL A 169 12.63 -13.38 2.08
N GLY A 170 12.18 -14.51 1.55
CA GLY A 170 11.48 -15.54 2.35
C GLY A 170 12.28 -16.07 3.53
N ARG A 171 13.61 -16.12 3.46
CA ARG A 171 14.46 -16.53 4.60
C ARG A 171 14.39 -15.50 5.72
N VAL A 172 14.54 -14.21 5.36
CA VAL A 172 14.47 -13.09 6.32
C VAL A 172 13.07 -13.03 6.94
N SER A 173 12.04 -13.08 6.10
CA SER A 173 10.64 -13.00 6.54
C SER A 173 10.25 -14.13 7.49
N ASN A 174 10.57 -15.39 7.14
CA ASN A 174 10.26 -16.53 7.99
C ASN A 174 11.00 -16.49 9.33
N TRP A 175 12.28 -16.05 9.34
CA TRP A 175 13.04 -15.93 10.58
C TRP A 175 12.44 -14.87 11.52
N ASP A 176 12.11 -13.69 11.00
CA ASP A 176 11.53 -12.63 11.83
C ASP A 176 10.06 -12.92 12.20
N LEU A 177 9.33 -13.73 11.41
CA LEU A 177 8.02 -14.27 11.81
C LEU A 177 8.14 -15.18 13.04
N VAL A 178 9.09 -16.14 13.03
CA VAL A 178 9.37 -17.00 14.18
C VAL A 178 9.81 -16.19 15.39
N ARG A 179 10.64 -15.17 15.18
CA ARG A 179 11.09 -14.26 16.22
C ARG A 179 9.92 -13.46 16.82
N GLY A 180 9.02 -12.95 15.99
CA GLY A 180 7.80 -12.25 16.43
C GLY A 180 6.94 -13.14 17.33
N MET A 181 6.72 -14.39 16.92
CA MET A 181 5.99 -15.38 17.74
C MET A 181 6.69 -15.62 19.09
N ALA A 182 8.01 -15.83 19.09
CA ALA A 182 8.78 -16.07 20.31
C ALA A 182 8.77 -14.90 21.28
N THR A 183 8.73 -13.66 20.76
CA THR A 183 8.76 -12.42 21.56
C THR A 183 7.39 -11.81 21.79
N ARG A 184 6.33 -12.39 21.23
CA ARG A 184 4.94 -11.87 21.25
C ARG A 184 4.85 -10.46 20.69
N GLN A 185 5.63 -10.16 19.66
CA GLN A 185 5.61 -8.87 18.96
C GLN A 185 5.18 -9.06 17.50
N ASP A 186 4.62 -8.02 16.91
CA ASP A 186 4.35 -8.00 15.47
C ASP A 186 5.67 -8.18 14.70
N PRO A 187 5.77 -9.16 13.78
CA PRO A 187 6.97 -9.39 13.00
C PRO A 187 7.49 -8.16 12.25
N LYS A 188 6.61 -7.22 11.90
CA LYS A 188 6.96 -5.96 11.21
C LYS A 188 7.95 -5.10 12.01
N VAL A 189 7.95 -5.22 13.35
CA VAL A 189 8.96 -4.59 14.22
C VAL A 189 10.38 -4.97 13.80
N TYR A 190 10.57 -6.24 13.45
CA TYR A 190 11.88 -6.76 13.06
C TYR A 190 12.16 -6.65 11.56
N LEU A 191 11.12 -6.76 10.75
CA LEU A 191 11.22 -6.73 9.29
C LEU A 191 11.47 -5.31 8.77
N PHE A 192 10.82 -4.30 9.36
CA PHE A 192 10.74 -2.96 8.80
C PHE A 192 11.69 -1.96 9.42
N PHE A 193 12.12 -2.20 10.66
CA PHE A 193 12.86 -1.20 11.42
C PHE A 193 14.26 -1.67 11.83
N THR A 194 15.15 -0.71 12.06
CA THR A 194 16.49 -0.97 12.60
C THR A 194 16.38 -1.40 14.07
N ARG A 195 17.51 -1.88 14.62
CA ARG A 195 17.57 -2.26 16.04
C ARG A 195 18.11 -1.14 16.94
N THR A 196 18.34 0.03 16.38
CA THR A 196 18.69 1.24 17.12
C THR A 196 17.53 1.70 18.00
N GLU A 197 17.78 2.60 18.91
CA GLU A 197 16.71 3.14 19.76
C GLU A 197 15.67 3.90 18.92
N ASN A 198 16.11 4.65 17.89
CA ASN A 198 15.22 5.33 16.95
C ASN A 198 14.34 4.33 16.18
N GLY A 199 14.95 3.27 15.63
CA GLY A 199 14.22 2.23 14.92
C GLY A 199 13.21 1.49 15.79
N LYS A 200 13.56 1.18 17.05
CA LYS A 200 12.63 0.55 18.01
C LYS A 200 11.45 1.47 18.37
N ALA A 201 11.73 2.77 18.59
CA ALA A 201 10.68 3.75 18.86
C ALA A 201 9.72 3.87 17.67
N ALA A 202 10.25 4.04 16.46
CA ALA A 202 9.47 4.09 15.22
C ALA A 202 8.65 2.81 14.97
N ALA A 203 9.21 1.63 15.28
CA ALA A 203 8.50 0.36 15.20
C ALA A 203 7.28 0.31 16.12
N LYS A 204 7.43 0.75 17.36
CA LYS A 204 6.33 0.80 18.34
C LYS A 204 5.21 1.72 17.87
N GLU A 205 5.55 2.92 17.42
CA GLU A 205 4.59 3.89 16.90
C GLU A 205 3.87 3.36 15.66
N PHE A 206 4.61 2.76 14.72
CA PHE A 206 4.02 2.17 13.51
C PHE A 206 3.02 1.07 13.85
N VAL A 207 3.38 0.14 14.74
CA VAL A 207 2.45 -0.94 15.17
C VAL A 207 1.21 -0.37 15.86
N GLN A 208 1.34 0.70 16.63
CA GLN A 208 0.18 1.40 17.21
C GLN A 208 -0.73 1.95 16.12
N ARG A 209 -0.16 2.64 15.10
CA ARG A 209 -0.93 3.27 14.01
C ARG A 209 -1.68 2.26 13.14
N ILE A 210 -1.07 1.14 12.76
CA ILE A 210 -1.76 0.11 11.95
C ILE A 210 -2.84 -0.65 12.72
N ASN A 211 -2.89 -0.50 14.04
CA ASN A 211 -3.92 -1.06 14.91
C ASN A 211 -4.98 -0.02 15.35
N GLU A 212 -4.93 1.21 14.84
CA GLU A 212 -5.95 2.23 15.13
C GLU A 212 -7.35 1.86 14.60
N ARG A 213 -7.41 1.11 13.50
CA ARG A 213 -8.66 0.56 13.02
C ARG A 213 -9.07 -0.64 13.86
N THR A 214 -10.15 -0.52 14.63
CA THR A 214 -10.66 -1.57 15.52
C THR A 214 -11.88 -2.28 14.97
N GLU A 215 -12.66 -1.61 14.10
CA GLU A 215 -13.90 -2.14 13.55
C GLU A 215 -13.77 -2.44 12.04
N ASN A 216 -14.55 -3.41 11.58
CA ASN A 216 -14.58 -3.81 10.17
C ASN A 216 -13.18 -4.02 9.59
N ARG A 217 -12.32 -4.66 10.37
CA ARG A 217 -10.98 -5.04 9.93
C ARG A 217 -11.07 -6.07 8.81
N ASP A 218 -10.07 -6.06 7.97
CA ASP A 218 -9.93 -7.05 6.91
C ASP A 218 -9.56 -8.43 7.46
N LYS A 219 -9.74 -9.45 6.63
CA LYS A 219 -9.32 -10.82 6.95
C LYS A 219 -7.81 -10.92 6.92
N GLU A 220 -7.25 -11.63 7.88
CA GLU A 220 -5.82 -11.95 7.89
C GLU A 220 -5.41 -12.76 6.66
N ILE A 221 -4.16 -12.59 6.25
CA ILE A 221 -3.62 -13.38 5.14
C ILE A 221 -3.55 -14.87 5.50
N THR A 222 -3.95 -15.72 4.56
CA THR A 222 -3.82 -17.17 4.73
C THR A 222 -2.39 -17.65 4.49
N LEU A 223 -2.01 -18.78 5.09
CA LEU A 223 -0.70 -19.41 4.86
C LEU A 223 -0.49 -19.77 3.37
N THR A 224 -1.56 -20.13 2.67
CA THR A 224 -1.54 -20.43 1.23
C THR A 224 -1.18 -19.18 0.42
N ALA A 225 -1.82 -18.03 0.71
CA ALA A 225 -1.54 -16.77 0.07
C ALA A 225 -0.12 -16.27 0.37
N TYR A 226 0.32 -16.35 1.62
CA TYR A 226 1.69 -16.01 2.01
C TYR A 226 2.74 -16.82 1.23
N ARG A 227 2.56 -18.15 1.16
CA ARG A 227 3.46 -19.04 0.40
C ARG A 227 3.45 -18.74 -1.11
N ALA A 228 2.29 -18.40 -1.68
CA ALA A 228 2.18 -18.00 -3.07
C ALA A 228 2.97 -16.70 -3.35
N GLN A 229 2.84 -15.70 -2.48
CA GLN A 229 3.59 -14.44 -2.58
C GLN A 229 5.10 -14.65 -2.41
N LEU A 230 5.55 -15.51 -1.48
CA LEU A 230 6.97 -15.88 -1.36
C LEU A 230 7.51 -16.54 -2.64
N LYS A 231 6.69 -17.38 -3.29
CA LYS A 231 7.04 -17.99 -4.58
C LYS A 231 7.16 -16.92 -5.69
N ALA A 232 6.27 -15.94 -5.70
CA ALA A 232 6.30 -14.81 -6.64
C ALA A 232 7.59 -13.98 -6.45
N LEU A 233 7.93 -13.63 -5.22
CA LEU A 233 9.16 -12.89 -4.90
C LEU A 233 10.43 -13.66 -5.27
N LYS A 234 10.46 -14.97 -5.02
CA LYS A 234 11.59 -15.81 -5.43
C LYS A 234 11.75 -15.84 -6.95
N LYS A 235 10.64 -15.93 -7.70
CA LYS A 235 10.67 -15.88 -9.18
C LYS A 235 11.19 -14.50 -9.64
N TRP A 236 10.69 -13.41 -9.06
CA TRP A 236 11.13 -12.04 -9.37
C TRP A 236 12.63 -11.84 -9.13
N GLY A 237 13.13 -12.25 -7.98
CA GLY A 237 14.55 -12.14 -7.64
C GLY A 237 15.49 -13.01 -8.48
N ASN A 238 14.96 -14.03 -9.18
CA ASN A 238 15.71 -14.88 -10.10
C ASN A 238 15.46 -14.56 -11.59
N LYS A 239 14.57 -13.60 -11.87
CA LYS A 239 14.26 -13.18 -13.24
C LYS A 239 15.41 -12.37 -13.82
N LYS A 240 15.61 -12.45 -15.13
CA LYS A 240 16.51 -11.53 -15.82
C LYS A 240 16.03 -10.09 -15.64
N PRO A 241 16.95 -9.14 -15.38
CA PRO A 241 16.57 -7.73 -15.29
C PRO A 241 15.87 -7.25 -16.56
N ALA A 242 14.74 -6.54 -16.38
CA ALA A 242 14.10 -5.84 -17.48
C ALA A 242 14.88 -4.58 -17.86
N ASP A 243 14.69 -4.11 -19.07
CA ASP A 243 15.18 -2.79 -19.48
C ASP A 243 14.27 -1.71 -18.88
N LEU A 244 14.72 -1.04 -17.81
CA LEU A 244 13.99 0.02 -17.16
C LEU A 244 14.17 1.38 -17.83
N SER A 245 15.09 1.52 -18.79
CA SER A 245 15.32 2.77 -19.53
C SER A 245 14.14 3.16 -20.42
N ILE A 246 13.27 2.21 -20.75
CA ILE A 246 12.05 2.45 -21.52
C ILE A 246 10.92 3.08 -20.70
N ILE A 247 11.01 3.08 -19.36
CA ILE A 247 10.01 3.68 -18.46
C ILE A 247 10.24 5.19 -18.42
N GLN A 248 9.40 5.92 -19.15
CA GLN A 248 9.51 7.39 -19.28
C GLN A 248 8.71 8.15 -18.24
N GLN A 249 7.88 7.48 -17.46
CA GLN A 249 7.10 8.09 -16.38
C GLN A 249 8.04 8.63 -15.30
N PRO A 250 7.70 9.77 -14.67
CA PRO A 250 8.40 10.22 -13.47
C PRO A 250 8.27 9.18 -12.34
N VAL A 251 9.39 8.90 -11.65
CA VAL A 251 9.42 7.93 -10.54
C VAL A 251 10.10 8.53 -9.32
N LEU A 252 9.40 8.46 -8.17
CA LEU A 252 10.01 8.72 -6.88
C LEU A 252 10.43 7.39 -6.26
N VAL A 253 11.73 7.21 -6.01
CA VAL A 253 12.28 5.99 -5.39
C VAL A 253 12.70 6.32 -3.97
N ALA A 254 12.21 5.55 -2.97
CA ALA A 254 12.51 5.82 -1.56
C ALA A 254 12.83 4.54 -0.79
N ASN A 255 13.76 4.60 0.17
CA ASN A 255 14.04 3.48 1.09
C ASN A 255 14.79 3.95 2.35
N GLY A 256 14.93 3.06 3.34
CA GLY A 256 15.87 3.22 4.42
C GLY A 256 17.30 2.78 4.00
N ASP A 257 18.32 3.34 4.63
CA ASP A 257 19.73 3.01 4.35
C ASP A 257 20.16 1.62 4.88
N HIS A 258 19.35 1.01 5.76
CA HIS A 258 19.59 -0.28 6.40
C HIS A 258 18.51 -1.33 6.09
N ASP A 259 17.92 -1.29 4.89
CA ASP A 259 16.91 -2.27 4.50
C ASP A 259 17.52 -3.68 4.37
N ARG A 260 17.03 -4.61 5.21
CA ARG A 260 17.44 -6.02 5.21
C ARG A 260 16.52 -6.93 4.37
N MET A 261 15.28 -6.46 4.09
CA MET A 261 14.30 -7.20 3.31
C MET A 261 14.59 -7.12 1.82
N VAL A 262 14.71 -5.89 1.32
CA VAL A 262 15.11 -5.57 -0.04
C VAL A 262 16.31 -4.63 0.06
N PRO A 263 17.55 -5.16 0.08
CA PRO A 263 18.74 -4.35 0.35
C PRO A 263 18.78 -3.04 -0.42
N THR A 264 19.15 -1.96 0.25
CA THR A 264 19.11 -0.58 -0.27
C THR A 264 19.88 -0.39 -1.58
N VAL A 265 20.85 -1.27 -1.88
CA VAL A 265 21.54 -1.30 -3.18
C VAL A 265 20.56 -1.42 -4.36
N ASN A 266 19.41 -2.09 -4.17
CA ASN A 266 18.38 -2.20 -5.20
C ASN A 266 17.69 -0.86 -5.46
N THR A 267 17.55 -0.03 -4.44
CA THR A 267 16.99 1.33 -4.55
C THR A 267 17.90 2.22 -5.39
N TYR A 268 19.21 2.16 -5.16
CA TYR A 268 20.19 2.85 -5.98
C TYR A 268 20.22 2.33 -7.42
N ASP A 269 20.09 1.00 -7.63
CA ASP A 269 20.02 0.41 -8.96
C ASP A 269 18.77 0.88 -9.73
N LEU A 270 17.60 0.92 -9.08
CA LEU A 270 16.38 1.47 -9.65
C LEU A 270 16.57 2.93 -10.07
N ALA A 271 17.07 3.78 -9.15
CA ALA A 271 17.26 5.20 -9.41
C ALA A 271 18.25 5.44 -10.56
N LYS A 272 19.28 4.61 -10.70
CA LYS A 272 20.27 4.69 -11.81
C LYS A 272 19.67 4.28 -13.14
N ARG A 273 18.77 3.28 -13.17
CA ARG A 273 18.26 2.69 -14.42
C ARG A 273 16.99 3.33 -14.94
N LEU A 274 16.26 4.04 -14.07
CA LEU A 274 15.05 4.78 -14.43
C LEU A 274 15.43 6.20 -14.88
N PRO A 275 15.13 6.61 -16.13
CA PRO A 275 15.62 7.87 -16.70
C PRO A 275 15.08 9.12 -16.01
N ASN A 276 13.85 9.07 -15.48
CA ASN A 276 13.15 10.19 -14.85
C ASN A 276 12.89 9.93 -13.36
N SER A 277 13.95 9.53 -12.62
CA SER A 277 13.81 9.21 -11.20
C SER A 277 14.30 10.32 -10.28
N SER A 278 13.67 10.39 -9.09
CA SER A 278 14.14 11.12 -7.91
C SER A 278 14.37 10.12 -6.79
N LEU A 279 15.42 10.30 -5.97
CA LEU A 279 15.83 9.35 -4.94
C LEU A 279 15.76 9.99 -3.55
N ILE A 280 15.19 9.24 -2.60
CA ILE A 280 15.21 9.55 -1.17
C ILE A 280 15.76 8.34 -0.40
N ILE A 281 16.79 8.56 0.42
CA ILE A 281 17.31 7.55 1.36
C ILE A 281 17.19 8.10 2.77
N TYR A 282 16.45 7.40 3.62
CA TYR A 282 16.26 7.77 5.02
C TYR A 282 17.36 7.15 5.90
N PRO A 283 18.06 7.97 6.69
CA PRO A 283 19.14 7.48 7.57
C PRO A 283 18.58 6.70 8.76
N ASP A 284 19.35 5.74 9.27
CA ASP A 284 18.99 4.89 10.41
C ASP A 284 17.60 4.24 10.25
N ALA A 285 17.25 3.86 9.02
CA ALA A 285 15.95 3.31 8.69
C ALA A 285 16.08 1.99 7.93
N GLY A 286 15.20 1.05 8.27
CA GLY A 286 15.09 -0.24 7.61
C GLY A 286 14.13 -0.21 6.42
N HIS A 287 13.52 -1.37 6.11
CA HIS A 287 12.54 -1.55 5.05
C HIS A 287 11.34 -0.60 5.16
N GLY A 288 10.91 -0.28 6.38
CA GLY A 288 9.85 0.65 6.70
C GLY A 288 10.29 2.12 6.81
N GLY A 289 11.35 2.54 6.14
CA GLY A 289 11.85 3.92 6.21
C GLY A 289 10.80 4.99 5.98
N ILE A 290 9.88 4.76 5.04
CA ILE A 290 8.76 5.68 4.77
C ILE A 290 7.76 5.78 5.94
N PHE A 291 7.64 4.75 6.78
CA PHE A 291 6.77 4.75 7.96
C PHE A 291 7.47 5.41 9.15
N GLN A 292 8.79 5.25 9.27
CA GLN A 292 9.60 5.93 10.27
C GLN A 292 9.61 7.44 10.03
N PHE A 293 9.73 7.87 8.78
CA PHE A 293 9.78 9.26 8.35
C PHE A 293 8.48 9.71 7.66
N ASN A 294 7.31 9.23 8.15
CA ASN A 294 6.03 9.38 7.47
C ASN A 294 5.66 10.82 7.11
N GLN A 295 5.92 11.80 7.97
CA GLN A 295 5.60 13.20 7.72
C GLN A 295 6.41 13.78 6.54
N ASP A 296 7.74 13.55 6.54
CA ASP A 296 8.59 14.00 5.44
C ASP A 296 8.24 13.25 4.16
N PHE A 297 8.06 11.94 4.22
CA PHE A 297 7.72 11.14 3.05
C PHE A 297 6.40 11.58 2.41
N VAL A 298 5.35 11.85 3.20
CA VAL A 298 4.08 12.40 2.70
C VAL A 298 4.30 13.73 2.02
N LYS A 299 5.04 14.66 2.62
CA LYS A 299 5.36 15.96 2.03
C LYS A 299 6.08 15.81 0.68
N GLN A 300 7.09 14.95 0.59
CA GLN A 300 7.84 14.67 -0.64
C GLN A 300 6.93 14.04 -1.71
N SER A 301 6.08 13.08 -1.30
CA SER A 301 5.11 12.41 -2.17
C SER A 301 4.10 13.39 -2.75
N LEU A 302 3.52 14.27 -1.93
CA LEU A 302 2.58 15.31 -2.40
C LEU A 302 3.25 16.28 -3.38
N THR A 303 4.49 16.72 -3.09
CA THR A 303 5.27 17.58 -3.99
C THR A 303 5.54 16.88 -5.34
N PHE A 304 5.84 15.59 -5.31
CA PHE A 304 6.07 14.77 -6.51
C PHE A 304 4.79 14.59 -7.33
N LEU A 305 3.67 14.24 -6.69
CA LEU A 305 2.39 13.98 -7.35
C LEU A 305 1.78 15.25 -7.96
N ALA A 306 2.00 16.44 -7.38
CA ALA A 306 1.47 17.72 -7.84
C ALA A 306 2.11 18.21 -9.17
N LYS A 307 3.35 17.85 -9.47
CA LYS A 307 4.06 18.22 -10.72
C LYS A 307 3.45 17.49 -11.93
#